data_45f8c67ce1bf1fedec74fd340e5cec07
#
_entry.id   45f8c67ce1bf1fedec74fd340e5cec07
#
_cell.length_a   1.000
_cell.length_b   1.000
_cell.length_c   1.000
_cell.angle_alpha   90.00
_cell.angle_beta   90.00
_cell.angle_gamma   90.00
#
_symmetry.space_group_name_H-M   'P 1'
#
loop_
_entity.id
_entity.type
_entity.pdbx_description
1 polymer ?
#
loop_
_entity_poly.entity_id
_entity_poly.type
_entity_poly.pdbx_seq_one_letter_code
_entity_poly.pdbx_strand_id
1 'polypeptide(L)'
;MVASREVEYLEVGDLLAAARALLRAEPVVRDWGALDSAEHRPRASMFGEEAYPSLDLKAAALMLSVVQNHALVDGNKRLGLVAVVVFYGMNGVALRAPHDDVYELTMSIADGSTHEVTYVAECLARWHA
;
A
#
# COMPACT_ATOMS: atom_id res chain seq x y z
N MET A 1 -19.78 20.90 11.23
CA MET A 1 -18.51 20.18 11.39
C MET A 1 -18.66 18.76 10.90
N VAL A 2 -17.76 18.34 10.05
CA VAL A 2 -17.78 16.97 9.56
C VAL A 2 -16.99 16.12 10.51
N ALA A 3 -17.60 15.05 11.01
CA ALA A 3 -16.88 14.10 11.87
C ALA A 3 -15.76 13.43 11.07
N SER A 4 -14.62 13.22 11.68
CA SER A 4 -13.52 12.47 11.08
C SER A 4 -14.03 11.08 10.70
N ARG A 5 -13.86 10.73 9.44
CA ARG A 5 -14.20 9.38 9.00
C ARG A 5 -13.13 8.43 9.51
N GLU A 6 -13.57 7.35 10.11
CA GLU A 6 -12.67 6.30 10.52
C GLU A 6 -12.06 5.64 9.28
N VAL A 7 -10.75 5.43 9.31
CA VAL A 7 -10.05 4.83 8.18
C VAL A 7 -10.29 3.32 8.14
N GLU A 8 -10.63 2.82 6.97
CA GLU A 8 -10.73 1.39 6.72
C GLU A 8 -9.38 0.86 6.27
N TYR A 9 -8.93 -0.23 6.89
CA TYR A 9 -7.63 -0.84 6.59
C TYR A 9 -7.79 -2.20 5.94
N LEU A 10 -6.84 -2.52 5.05
CA LEU A 10 -6.72 -3.87 4.51
C LEU A 10 -6.19 -4.81 5.58
N GLU A 11 -6.72 -6.02 5.60
CA GLU A 11 -6.22 -7.11 6.43
C GLU A 11 -5.41 -8.08 5.57
N VAL A 12 -4.68 -9.00 6.21
CA VAL A 12 -3.88 -10.01 5.49
C VAL A 12 -4.76 -10.79 4.51
N GLY A 13 -5.99 -11.14 4.91
CA GLY A 13 -6.93 -11.83 4.02
C GLY A 13 -7.24 -11.04 2.76
N ASP A 14 -7.34 -9.72 2.86
CA ASP A 14 -7.58 -8.84 1.71
C ASP A 14 -6.37 -8.80 0.78
N LEU A 15 -5.17 -8.75 1.34
CA LEU A 15 -3.93 -8.77 0.57
C LEU A 15 -3.79 -10.10 -0.19
N LEU A 16 -4.11 -11.21 0.47
CA LEU A 16 -4.08 -12.52 -0.18
C LEU A 16 -5.14 -12.66 -1.27
N ALA A 17 -6.33 -12.12 -1.03
CA ALA A 17 -7.39 -12.12 -2.04
C ALA A 17 -6.98 -11.30 -3.27
N ALA A 18 -6.38 -10.14 -3.07
CA ALA A 18 -5.87 -9.32 -4.16
C ALA A 18 -4.76 -10.04 -4.92
N ALA A 19 -3.84 -10.68 -4.21
CA ALA A 19 -2.76 -11.45 -4.83
C ALA A 19 -3.31 -12.62 -5.65
N ARG A 20 -4.29 -13.33 -5.11
CA ARG A 20 -4.94 -14.44 -5.81
C ARG A 20 -5.58 -13.97 -7.12
N ALA A 21 -6.24 -12.83 -7.08
CA ALA A 21 -6.89 -12.28 -8.26
C ALA A 21 -5.87 -11.84 -9.32
N LEU A 22 -4.80 -11.15 -8.94
CA LEU A 22 -3.82 -10.65 -9.89
C LEU A 22 -2.93 -11.75 -10.46
N LEU A 23 -2.61 -12.77 -9.67
CA LEU A 23 -1.78 -13.91 -10.11
C LEU A 23 -2.59 -14.99 -10.82
N ARG A 24 -3.91 -15.00 -10.64
CA ARG A 24 -4.82 -16.06 -11.12
C ARG A 24 -4.42 -17.44 -10.60
N ALA A 25 -3.87 -17.46 -9.38
CA ALA A 25 -3.40 -18.68 -8.72
C ALA A 25 -3.28 -18.39 -7.23
N GLU A 26 -3.17 -19.44 -6.41
CA GLU A 26 -2.90 -19.25 -5.00
C GLU A 26 -1.53 -18.60 -4.82
N PRO A 27 -1.45 -17.47 -4.12
CA PRO A 27 -0.17 -16.86 -3.86
C PRO A 27 0.66 -17.73 -2.93
N VAL A 28 1.97 -17.79 -3.19
CA VAL A 28 2.88 -18.50 -2.32
C VAL A 28 3.51 -17.48 -1.39
N VAL A 29 3.20 -17.58 -0.10
CA VAL A 29 3.75 -16.69 0.92
C VAL A 29 5.10 -17.22 1.35
N ARG A 30 6.14 -16.41 1.13
CA ARG A 30 7.49 -16.75 1.56
C ARG A 30 7.75 -16.37 3.01
N ASP A 31 7.16 -15.26 3.44
CA ASP A 31 7.39 -14.69 4.76
C ASP A 31 6.08 -14.12 5.32
N TRP A 32 5.43 -14.86 6.20
CA TRP A 32 4.17 -14.45 6.83
C TRP A 32 4.36 -13.24 7.74
N GLY A 33 5.51 -13.15 8.42
CA GLY A 33 5.81 -11.98 9.26
C GLY A 33 5.93 -10.70 8.44
N ALA A 34 6.52 -10.78 7.25
CA ALA A 34 6.63 -9.66 6.34
C ALA A 34 5.26 -9.20 5.84
N LEU A 35 4.36 -10.15 5.55
CA LEU A 35 3.00 -9.83 5.12
C LEU A 35 2.21 -9.17 6.26
N ASP A 36 2.32 -9.71 7.46
CA ASP A 36 1.68 -9.16 8.65
C ASP A 36 2.19 -7.75 8.97
N SER A 37 3.49 -7.53 8.83
CA SER A 37 4.11 -6.22 9.01
C SER A 37 3.58 -5.20 8.01
N ALA A 38 3.40 -5.60 6.74
CA ALA A 38 2.83 -4.72 5.72
C ALA A 38 1.38 -4.34 6.06
N GLU A 39 0.60 -5.29 6.56
CA GLU A 39 -0.78 -5.03 7.00
C GLU A 39 -0.82 -3.99 8.12
N HIS A 40 0.06 -4.10 9.10
CA HIS A 40 0.02 -3.26 10.29
C HIS A 40 0.63 -1.88 10.09
N ARG A 41 1.56 -1.72 9.17
CA ARG A 41 2.30 -0.47 9.03
C ARG A 41 1.42 0.77 8.85
N PRO A 42 0.37 0.78 8.03
CA PRO A 42 -0.45 1.98 7.85
C PRO A 42 -1.12 2.46 9.13
N ARG A 43 -1.36 1.57 10.08
CA ARG A 43 -2.02 1.90 11.35
C ARG A 43 -1.05 2.05 12.52
N ALA A 44 0.26 2.10 12.23
CA ALA A 44 1.26 2.21 13.27
C ALA A 44 1.10 3.50 14.07
N SER A 45 1.35 3.40 15.39
CA SER A 45 1.33 4.54 16.27
C SER A 45 2.57 4.53 17.15
N MET A 46 2.94 5.72 17.63
CA MET A 46 4.07 5.90 18.52
C MET A 46 3.67 6.93 19.58
N PHE A 47 3.82 6.57 20.86
CA PHE A 47 3.45 7.44 21.97
C PHE A 47 2.01 7.96 21.88
N GLY A 48 1.08 7.11 21.44
CA GLY A 48 -0.33 7.45 21.32
C GLY A 48 -0.70 8.26 20.09
N GLU A 49 0.25 8.57 19.23
CA GLU A 49 0.00 9.31 17.99
C GLU A 49 0.20 8.43 16.78
N GLU A 50 -0.59 8.65 15.72
CA GLU A 50 -0.44 7.92 14.47
C GLU A 50 0.90 8.27 13.81
N ALA A 51 1.63 7.25 13.38
CA ALA A 51 2.87 7.45 12.64
C ALA A 51 2.60 8.05 11.25
N TYR A 52 1.45 7.70 10.66
CA TYR A 52 1.04 8.16 9.32
C TYR A 52 -0.36 8.76 9.44
N PRO A 53 -0.48 10.06 9.77
CA PRO A 53 -1.78 10.65 10.13
C PRO A 53 -2.71 10.93 8.95
N SER A 54 -2.20 11.05 7.72
CA SER A 54 -3.05 11.27 6.55
C SER A 54 -3.31 9.97 5.78
N LEU A 55 -4.37 9.95 4.99
CA LEU A 55 -4.67 8.80 4.14
C LEU A 55 -3.55 8.54 3.14
N ASP A 56 -2.98 9.61 2.56
CA ASP A 56 -1.88 9.48 1.60
C ASP A 56 -0.62 8.90 2.24
N LEU A 57 -0.29 9.31 3.46
CA LEU A 57 0.85 8.74 4.19
C LEU A 57 0.61 7.26 4.51
N LYS A 58 -0.61 6.90 4.90
CA LYS A 58 -0.97 5.51 5.16
C LYS A 58 -0.84 4.66 3.90
N ALA A 59 -1.35 5.17 2.78
CA ALA A 59 -1.26 4.48 1.49
C ALA A 59 0.19 4.30 1.06
N ALA A 60 1.01 5.34 1.23
CA ALA A 60 2.44 5.29 0.91
C ALA A 60 3.17 4.25 1.76
N ALA A 61 2.90 4.22 3.06
CA ALA A 61 3.49 3.24 3.96
C ALA A 61 3.11 1.81 3.57
N LEU A 62 1.86 1.61 3.18
CA LEU A 62 1.37 0.31 2.70
C LEU A 62 2.11 -0.12 1.43
N MET A 63 2.20 0.77 0.45
CA MET A 63 2.86 0.47 -0.82
C MET A 63 4.32 0.11 -0.63
N LEU A 64 5.05 0.93 0.12
CA LEU A 64 6.46 0.68 0.42
C LEU A 64 6.65 -0.69 1.08
N SER A 65 5.83 -1.00 2.07
CA SER A 65 5.96 -2.27 2.79
C SER A 65 5.65 -3.47 1.91
N VAL A 66 4.55 -3.43 1.14
CA VAL A 66 4.20 -4.55 0.28
C VAL A 66 5.26 -4.80 -0.78
N VAL A 67 5.77 -3.73 -1.41
CA VAL A 67 6.77 -3.86 -2.47
C VAL A 67 8.12 -4.32 -1.92
N GLN A 68 8.55 -3.75 -0.78
CA GLN A 68 9.90 -3.96 -0.25
C GLN A 68 10.05 -5.16 0.68
N ASN A 69 8.98 -5.60 1.33
CA ASN A 69 9.08 -6.70 2.30
C ASN A 69 9.25 -8.08 1.67
N HIS A 70 8.96 -8.21 0.37
CA HIS A 70 9.08 -9.48 -0.36
C HIS A 70 8.36 -10.65 0.33
N ALA A 71 7.15 -10.40 0.81
CA ALA A 71 6.37 -11.40 1.54
C ALA A 71 5.93 -12.57 0.66
N LEU A 72 5.72 -12.34 -0.63
CA LEU A 72 5.34 -13.36 -1.60
C LEU A 72 6.55 -13.80 -2.42
N VAL A 73 6.49 -15.01 -2.94
CA VAL A 73 7.49 -15.51 -3.88
C VAL A 73 7.45 -14.69 -5.18
N ASP A 74 6.26 -14.31 -5.63
CA ASP A 74 6.07 -13.56 -6.87
C ASP A 74 4.89 -12.59 -6.71
N GLY A 75 4.94 -11.48 -7.45
CA GLY A 75 3.84 -10.54 -7.54
C GLY A 75 3.86 -9.39 -6.54
N ASN A 76 4.93 -9.22 -5.77
CA ASN A 76 5.00 -8.16 -4.74
C ASN A 76 4.81 -6.75 -5.30
N LYS A 77 5.41 -6.45 -6.44
CA LYS A 77 5.30 -5.12 -7.08
C LYS A 77 3.86 -4.84 -7.50
N ARG A 78 3.25 -5.81 -8.17
CA ARG A 78 1.86 -5.67 -8.63
C ARG A 78 0.90 -5.61 -7.43
N LEU A 79 1.17 -6.41 -6.41
CA LEU A 79 0.35 -6.38 -5.20
C LEU A 79 0.44 -5.03 -4.50
N GLY A 80 1.61 -4.42 -4.46
CA GLY A 80 1.77 -3.08 -3.87
C GLY A 80 0.87 -2.06 -4.52
N LEU A 81 0.81 -2.05 -5.85
CA LEU A 81 -0.06 -1.14 -6.59
C LEU A 81 -1.54 -1.46 -6.35
N VAL A 82 -1.93 -2.74 -6.48
CA VAL A 82 -3.33 -3.14 -6.28
C VAL A 82 -3.79 -2.84 -4.85
N ALA A 83 -2.95 -3.12 -3.86
CA ALA A 83 -3.26 -2.84 -2.46
C ALA A 83 -3.56 -1.36 -2.24
N VAL A 84 -2.77 -0.47 -2.83
CA VAL A 84 -2.98 0.97 -2.70
C VAL A 84 -4.30 1.40 -3.35
N VAL A 85 -4.59 0.89 -4.55
CA VAL A 85 -5.84 1.21 -5.25
C VAL A 85 -7.05 0.75 -4.41
N VAL A 86 -6.98 -0.46 -3.87
CA VAL A 86 -8.06 -1.01 -3.03
C VAL A 86 -8.19 -0.21 -1.72
N PHE A 87 -7.06 0.12 -1.10
CA PHE A 87 -7.07 0.90 0.14
C PHE A 87 -7.75 2.26 -0.04
N TYR A 88 -7.38 2.98 -1.10
CA TYR A 88 -8.05 4.25 -1.41
C TYR A 88 -9.53 4.04 -1.69
N GLY A 89 -9.87 3.01 -2.47
CA GLY A 89 -11.26 2.71 -2.80
C GLY A 89 -12.12 2.42 -1.57
N MET A 90 -11.58 1.67 -0.61
CA MET A 90 -12.25 1.40 0.65
C MET A 90 -12.55 2.69 1.44
N ASN A 91 -11.74 3.70 1.23
CA ASN A 91 -11.86 4.98 1.91
C ASN A 91 -12.49 6.07 1.04
N GLY A 92 -13.16 5.66 -0.03
CA GLY A 92 -13.94 6.57 -0.86
C GLY A 92 -13.14 7.40 -1.86
N VAL A 93 -11.91 7.00 -2.15
CA VAL A 93 -11.01 7.73 -3.06
C VAL A 93 -10.72 6.88 -4.30
N ALA A 94 -10.87 7.48 -5.48
CA ALA A 94 -10.49 6.83 -6.74
C ALA A 94 -9.11 7.33 -7.15
N LEU A 95 -8.14 6.43 -7.22
CA LEU A 95 -6.80 6.75 -7.67
C LEU A 95 -6.78 6.72 -9.21
N ARG A 96 -6.32 7.81 -9.82
CA ARG A 96 -6.25 7.95 -11.27
C ARG A 96 -4.86 8.39 -11.66
N ALA A 97 -4.00 7.44 -11.89
CA ALA A 97 -2.59 7.70 -12.17
C ALA A 97 -2.26 7.40 -13.63
N PRO A 98 -1.40 8.23 -14.27
CA PRO A 98 -0.84 7.86 -15.56
C PRO A 98 -0.06 6.54 -15.44
N HIS A 99 -0.27 5.66 -16.40
CA HIS A 99 0.29 4.31 -16.34
C HIS A 99 1.81 4.29 -16.18
N ASP A 100 2.50 5.13 -16.96
CA ASP A 100 3.97 5.18 -16.91
C ASP A 100 4.48 5.72 -15.58
N ASP A 101 3.79 6.70 -15.00
CA ASP A 101 4.18 7.29 -13.71
C ASP A 101 4.04 6.28 -12.58
N VAL A 102 2.97 5.49 -12.60
CA VAL A 102 2.77 4.41 -11.63
C VAL A 102 3.85 3.35 -11.75
N TYR A 103 4.18 2.98 -12.97
CA TYR A 103 5.23 2.00 -13.24
C TYR A 103 6.57 2.49 -12.70
N GLU A 104 6.94 3.73 -13.03
CA GLU A 104 8.20 4.31 -12.57
C GLU A 104 8.28 4.38 -11.04
N LEU A 105 7.21 4.80 -10.38
CA LEU A 105 7.18 4.85 -8.93
C LEU A 105 7.36 3.46 -8.33
N THR A 106 6.61 2.48 -8.83
CA THR A 106 6.67 1.10 -8.33
C THR A 106 8.06 0.52 -8.50
N MET A 107 8.69 0.72 -9.66
CA MET A 107 10.03 0.20 -9.93
C MET A 107 11.09 0.89 -9.07
N SER A 108 10.96 2.19 -8.81
CA SER A 108 11.88 2.92 -7.95
C SER A 108 11.78 2.46 -6.49
N ILE A 109 10.59 2.08 -6.04
CA ILE A 109 10.43 1.48 -4.72
C ILE A 109 11.08 0.09 -4.70
N ALA A 110 10.84 -0.70 -5.72
CA ALA A 110 11.36 -2.07 -5.80
C ALA A 110 12.88 -2.12 -5.82
N ASP A 111 13.53 -1.17 -6.50
CA ASP A 111 15.00 -1.14 -6.56
C ASP A 111 15.66 -0.42 -5.37
N GLY A 112 14.84 0.14 -4.46
CA GLY A 112 15.33 0.80 -3.25
C GLY A 112 15.70 2.27 -3.43
N SER A 113 15.61 2.83 -4.64
CA SER A 113 15.95 4.24 -4.87
C SER A 113 14.90 5.18 -4.27
N THR A 114 13.66 4.72 -4.15
CA THR A 114 12.58 5.45 -3.47
C THR A 114 12.20 4.72 -2.20
N HIS A 115 12.40 5.35 -1.05
CA HIS A 115 12.11 4.74 0.26
C HIS A 115 11.47 5.73 1.25
N GLU A 116 11.28 6.98 0.85
CA GLU A 116 10.70 8.00 1.72
C GLU A 116 9.17 7.97 1.62
N VAL A 117 8.51 7.74 2.75
CA VAL A 117 7.04 7.71 2.81
C VAL A 117 6.44 9.01 2.32
N THR A 118 7.01 10.15 2.73
CA THR A 118 6.50 11.47 2.35
C THR A 118 6.55 11.68 0.83
N TYR A 119 7.62 11.25 0.18
CA TYR A 119 7.73 11.38 -1.27
C TYR A 119 6.67 10.53 -2.00
N VAL A 120 6.51 9.27 -1.57
CA VAL A 120 5.50 8.39 -2.16
C VAL A 120 4.10 8.96 -1.93
N ALA A 121 3.84 9.48 -0.73
CA ALA A 121 2.56 10.11 -0.42
C ALA A 121 2.26 11.30 -1.32
N GLU A 122 3.26 12.13 -1.62
CA GLU A 122 3.12 13.25 -2.53
C GLU A 122 2.78 12.79 -3.96
N CYS A 123 3.43 11.72 -4.42
CA CYS A 123 3.12 11.12 -5.73
C CYS A 123 1.66 10.64 -5.77
N LEU A 124 1.24 9.89 -4.76
CA LEU A 124 -0.12 9.36 -4.68
C LEU A 124 -1.16 10.47 -4.61
N ALA A 125 -0.88 11.52 -3.84
CA ALA A 125 -1.79 12.66 -3.68
C ALA A 125 -2.07 13.36 -5.02
N ARG A 126 -1.11 13.40 -5.92
CA ARG A 126 -1.29 14.01 -7.24
C ARG A 126 -2.25 13.22 -8.13
N TRP A 127 -2.52 11.95 -7.82
CA TRP A 127 -3.32 11.07 -8.66
C TRP A 127 -4.77 10.93 -8.17
N HIS A 128 -5.17 11.73 -7.21
CA HIS A 128 -6.57 11.84 -6.81
C HIS A 128 -6.91 13.29 -6.45
N ALA A 129 -8.16 13.61 -6.57
CA ALA A 129 -8.63 14.96 -6.27
C ALA A 129 -8.98 15.11 -4.79
#